data_04065b8aa93ea25d3838a1281ccb526b
#
_entry.id   04065b8aa93ea25d3838a1281ccb526b
#
_cell.length_a   1.000
_cell.length_b   1.000
_cell.length_c   1.000
_cell.angle_alpha   90.00
_cell.angle_beta   90.00
_cell.angle_gamma   90.00
#
_symmetry.space_group_name_H-M   'P 1'
#
loop_
_entity.id
_entity.type
_entity.pdbx_description
1 polymer ?
#
loop_
_entity_poly.entity_id
_entity_poly.type
_entity_poly.pdbx_seq_one_letter_code
_entity_poly.pdbx_strand_id
1 'polypeptide(L)'
;GYSEEENRADPQALADMLQVIYACSKPTVARVQGDCYAGGMGLVAACDIAVAAEGIEFCLSEVKLGLIPATIAPYVMRAMGERAAHRYFLTAERFSAQEALRIGFVHELVSGDELDAAVARLTHHLTAGSPHAHDECKRLLREIGGETIDAALIADTARRIGEIRVSPQGREG
;
A
#
# COMPACT_ATOMS: atom_id res chain seq x y z
N GLY A 1 -27.62 -5.58 -17.26
CA GLY A 1 -27.15 -5.09 -15.96
C GLY A 1 -26.97 -6.25 -15.02
N TYR A 2 -26.02 -6.17 -14.13
CA TYR A 2 -25.79 -7.16 -13.09
C TYR A 2 -26.98 -7.22 -12.12
N SER A 3 -27.27 -8.39 -11.56
CA SER A 3 -28.26 -8.56 -10.49
C SER A 3 -27.79 -7.84 -9.19
N GLU A 4 -28.70 -7.63 -8.23
CA GLU A 4 -28.30 -7.07 -6.91
C GLU A 4 -27.27 -7.95 -6.20
N GLU A 5 -27.33 -9.27 -6.39
CA GLU A 5 -26.41 -10.22 -5.78
C GLU A 5 -25.02 -10.15 -6.42
N GLU A 6 -24.94 -10.05 -7.75
CA GLU A 6 -23.68 -9.82 -8.48
C GLU A 6 -23.07 -8.46 -8.13
N ASN A 7 -23.87 -7.40 -8.01
CA ASN A 7 -23.42 -6.07 -7.59
C ASN A 7 -22.88 -6.01 -6.15
N ARG A 8 -23.21 -6.98 -5.31
CA ARG A 8 -22.65 -7.12 -3.95
C ARG A 8 -21.44 -8.06 -3.89
N ALA A 9 -21.43 -9.09 -4.72
CA ALA A 9 -20.37 -10.10 -4.75
C ALA A 9 -19.04 -9.55 -5.30
N ASP A 10 -19.11 -8.74 -6.36
CA ASP A 10 -17.91 -8.20 -7.02
C ASP A 10 -17.10 -7.22 -6.15
N PRO A 11 -17.71 -6.23 -5.45
CA PRO A 11 -16.98 -5.40 -4.49
C PRO A 11 -16.39 -6.18 -3.31
N GLN A 12 -17.06 -7.25 -2.84
CA GLN A 12 -16.53 -8.09 -1.77
C GLN A 12 -15.30 -8.86 -2.23
N ALA A 13 -15.31 -9.43 -3.44
CA ALA A 13 -14.15 -10.12 -4.01
C ALA A 13 -12.93 -9.19 -4.15
N LEU A 14 -13.15 -7.94 -4.57
CA LEU A 14 -12.09 -6.93 -4.61
C LEU A 14 -11.58 -6.62 -3.19
N ALA A 15 -12.47 -6.45 -2.21
CA ALA A 15 -12.09 -6.18 -0.83
C ALA A 15 -11.23 -7.31 -0.24
N ASP A 16 -11.63 -8.55 -0.47
CA ASP A 16 -10.91 -9.74 0.00
C ASP A 16 -9.52 -9.84 -0.65
N MET A 17 -9.41 -9.57 -1.95
CA MET A 17 -8.13 -9.54 -2.66
C MET A 17 -7.20 -8.46 -2.12
N LEU A 18 -7.68 -7.25 -1.90
CA LEU A 18 -6.89 -6.16 -1.32
C LEU A 18 -6.42 -6.51 0.10
N GLN A 19 -7.29 -7.12 0.90
CA GLN A 19 -6.95 -7.58 2.25
C GLN A 19 -5.85 -8.64 2.23
N VAL A 20 -5.89 -9.60 1.29
CA VAL A 20 -4.85 -10.63 1.13
C VAL A 20 -3.49 -10.00 0.79
N ILE A 21 -3.45 -9.04 -0.12
CA ILE A 21 -2.22 -8.32 -0.48
C ILE A 21 -1.68 -7.55 0.73
N TYR A 22 -2.53 -6.76 1.38
CA TYR A 22 -2.17 -5.92 2.52
C TYR A 22 -1.69 -6.74 3.73
N ALA A 23 -2.35 -7.86 4.01
CA ALA A 23 -2.03 -8.74 5.13
C ALA A 23 -0.91 -9.76 4.82
N CYS A 24 -0.42 -9.82 3.59
CA CYS A 24 0.64 -10.74 3.21
C CYS A 24 1.84 -10.63 4.18
N SER A 25 2.33 -11.76 4.67
CA SER A 25 3.49 -11.80 5.59
C SER A 25 4.80 -11.38 4.92
N LYS A 26 4.86 -11.45 3.59
CA LYS A 26 6.02 -11.03 2.81
C LYS A 26 5.85 -9.58 2.36
N PRO A 27 6.94 -8.80 2.28
CA PRO A 27 6.91 -7.49 1.62
C PRO A 27 6.39 -7.60 0.19
N THR A 28 5.53 -6.67 -0.19
CA THR A 28 4.91 -6.58 -1.51
C THR A 28 5.35 -5.31 -2.23
N VAL A 29 5.68 -5.41 -3.51
CA VAL A 29 6.12 -4.29 -4.33
C VAL A 29 5.18 -4.13 -5.52
N ALA A 30 4.54 -2.98 -5.64
CA ALA A 30 3.79 -2.60 -6.83
C ALA A 30 4.73 -2.03 -7.89
N ARG A 31 4.73 -2.64 -9.08
CA ARG A 31 5.42 -2.18 -10.27
C ARG A 31 4.42 -1.55 -11.22
N VAL A 32 4.38 -0.23 -11.29
CA VAL A 32 3.37 0.53 -12.02
C VAL A 32 3.95 1.08 -13.33
N GLN A 33 3.57 0.45 -14.44
CA GLN A 33 4.15 0.77 -15.77
C GLN A 33 3.24 1.62 -16.67
N GLY A 34 1.99 1.85 -16.27
CA GLY A 34 1.00 2.58 -17.05
C GLY A 34 -0.02 3.25 -16.16
N ASP A 35 -0.94 3.99 -16.78
CA ASP A 35 -1.99 4.72 -16.08
C ASP A 35 -2.75 3.83 -15.09
N CYS A 36 -3.00 4.36 -13.91
CA CYS A 36 -3.57 3.60 -12.81
C CYS A 36 -4.84 4.28 -12.27
N TYR A 37 -5.99 3.68 -12.54
CA TYR A 37 -7.28 4.27 -12.23
C TYR A 37 -8.12 3.38 -11.30
N ALA A 38 -9.00 4.01 -10.52
CA ALA A 38 -10.02 3.36 -9.70
C ALA A 38 -9.48 2.17 -8.89
N GLY A 39 -10.00 0.97 -9.07
CA GLY A 39 -9.54 -0.25 -8.39
C GLY A 39 -8.04 -0.54 -8.51
N GLY A 40 -7.41 -0.13 -9.62
CA GLY A 40 -5.96 -0.23 -9.81
C GLY A 40 -5.18 0.55 -8.75
N MET A 41 -5.65 1.74 -8.37
CA MET A 41 -5.04 2.51 -7.27
C MET A 41 -5.16 1.76 -5.94
N GLY A 42 -6.24 1.02 -5.72
CA GLY A 42 -6.39 0.15 -4.56
C GLY A 42 -5.32 -0.94 -4.49
N LEU A 43 -5.01 -1.58 -5.62
CA LEU A 43 -3.95 -2.60 -5.71
C LEU A 43 -2.57 -2.02 -5.37
N VAL A 44 -2.24 -0.85 -5.94
CA VAL A 44 -0.98 -0.15 -5.64
C VAL A 44 -0.89 0.20 -4.15
N ALA A 45 -1.97 0.76 -3.59
CA ALA A 45 -2.03 1.20 -2.19
C ALA A 45 -2.04 0.04 -1.18
N ALA A 46 -2.49 -1.16 -1.57
CA ALA A 46 -2.46 -2.35 -0.73
C ALA A 46 -1.05 -2.98 -0.64
N CYS A 47 -0.15 -2.65 -1.57
CA CYS A 47 1.26 -3.06 -1.50
C CYS A 47 2.04 -2.21 -0.50
N ASP A 48 3.14 -2.77 0.02
CA ASP A 48 4.01 -2.07 0.98
C ASP A 48 4.86 -0.99 0.31
N ILE A 49 5.32 -1.23 -0.92
CA ILE A 49 6.19 -0.33 -1.68
C ILE A 49 5.63 -0.20 -3.10
N ALA A 50 5.67 1.00 -3.65
CA ALA A 50 5.26 1.27 -5.02
C ALA A 50 6.37 2.00 -5.78
N VAL A 51 6.72 1.47 -6.97
CA VAL A 51 7.61 2.09 -7.96
C VAL A 51 6.80 2.33 -9.22
N ALA A 52 6.85 3.54 -9.75
CA ALA A 52 6.09 3.92 -10.94
C ALA A 52 7.00 4.41 -12.07
N ALA A 53 6.55 4.21 -13.29
CA ALA A 53 7.17 4.81 -14.47
C ALA A 53 6.80 6.29 -14.56
N GLU A 54 7.72 7.10 -15.08
CA GLU A 54 7.42 8.47 -15.49
C GLU A 54 6.36 8.53 -16.59
N GLY A 55 5.65 9.66 -16.68
CA GLY A 55 4.70 9.93 -17.75
C GLY A 55 3.34 9.25 -17.60
N ILE A 56 3.11 8.47 -16.55
CA ILE A 56 1.80 7.87 -16.25
C ILE A 56 0.94 8.77 -15.38
N GLU A 57 -0.37 8.51 -15.39
CA GLU A 57 -1.35 9.24 -14.62
C GLU A 57 -2.14 8.33 -13.66
N PHE A 58 -2.62 8.92 -12.58
CA PHE A 58 -3.47 8.31 -11.57
C PHE A 58 -4.82 9.02 -11.51
N CYS A 59 -5.91 8.29 -11.22
CA CYS A 59 -7.23 8.88 -11.08
C CYS A 59 -8.18 8.02 -10.24
N LEU A 60 -8.89 8.65 -9.31
CA LEU A 60 -10.02 8.08 -8.59
C LEU A 60 -11.30 8.55 -9.30
N SER A 61 -11.72 7.83 -10.35
CA SER A 61 -12.71 8.28 -11.31
C SER A 61 -14.17 8.04 -10.87
N GLU A 62 -14.40 7.37 -9.76
CA GLU A 62 -15.69 6.82 -9.33
C GLU A 62 -16.78 7.87 -9.22
N VAL A 63 -16.51 9.05 -8.65
CA VAL A 63 -17.54 10.09 -8.47
C VAL A 63 -18.08 10.65 -9.79
N LYS A 64 -17.30 10.59 -10.88
CA LYS A 64 -17.77 10.97 -12.22
C LYS A 64 -18.83 10.01 -12.77
N LEU A 65 -18.89 8.80 -12.21
CA LEU A 65 -19.84 7.74 -12.56
C LEU A 65 -20.99 7.64 -11.55
N GLY A 66 -21.08 8.56 -10.58
CA GLY A 66 -22.07 8.50 -9.50
C GLY A 66 -21.76 7.41 -8.46
N LEU A 67 -20.52 6.94 -8.40
CA LEU A 67 -20.03 5.92 -7.47
C LEU A 67 -19.06 6.53 -6.45
N ILE A 68 -18.66 5.72 -5.46
CA ILE A 68 -17.61 6.10 -4.49
C ILE A 68 -16.54 5.00 -4.47
N PRO A 69 -15.25 5.35 -4.29
CA PRO A 69 -14.14 4.38 -4.21
C PRO A 69 -14.07 3.71 -2.83
N ALA A 70 -15.21 3.20 -2.31
CA ALA A 70 -15.33 2.75 -0.92
C ALA A 70 -14.40 1.59 -0.59
N THR A 71 -14.33 0.58 -1.46
CA THR A 71 -13.54 -0.64 -1.25
C THR A 71 -12.05 -0.37 -1.13
N ILE A 72 -11.54 0.58 -1.92
CA ILE A 72 -10.11 0.94 -1.94
C ILE A 72 -9.75 2.04 -0.94
N ALA A 73 -10.74 2.79 -0.45
CA ALA A 73 -10.54 3.97 0.38
C ALA A 73 -9.60 3.76 1.58
N PRO A 74 -9.71 2.68 2.38
CA PRO A 74 -8.83 2.48 3.54
C PRO A 74 -7.34 2.40 3.16
N TYR A 75 -7.03 1.80 2.02
CA TYR A 75 -5.66 1.63 1.52
C TYR A 75 -5.14 2.93 0.91
N VAL A 76 -5.92 3.53 0.03
CA VAL A 76 -5.53 4.75 -0.68
C VAL A 76 -5.35 5.93 0.28
N MET A 77 -6.25 6.11 1.26
CA MET A 77 -6.10 7.16 2.28
C MET A 77 -4.83 6.99 3.12
N ARG A 78 -4.47 5.77 3.49
CA ARG A 78 -3.22 5.50 4.22
C ARG A 78 -1.99 5.81 3.36
N ALA A 79 -2.04 5.50 2.06
CA ALA A 79 -0.93 5.71 1.15
C ALA A 79 -0.68 7.18 0.81
N MET A 80 -1.74 7.99 0.57
CA MET A 80 -1.58 9.39 0.14
C MET A 80 -1.88 10.43 1.23
N GLY A 81 -2.40 10.00 2.39
CA GLY A 81 -2.82 10.87 3.47
C GLY A 81 -4.18 11.54 3.22
N GLU A 82 -4.82 11.98 4.32
CA GLU A 82 -6.19 12.51 4.28
C GLU A 82 -6.35 13.72 3.35
N ARG A 83 -5.42 14.67 3.39
CA ARG A 83 -5.55 15.92 2.61
C ARG A 83 -5.51 15.68 1.10
N ALA A 84 -4.62 14.82 0.64
CA ALA A 84 -4.58 14.43 -0.76
C ALA A 84 -5.81 13.58 -1.14
N ALA A 85 -6.21 12.65 -0.26
CA ALA A 85 -7.42 11.85 -0.45
C ALA A 85 -8.67 12.75 -0.63
N HIS A 86 -8.89 13.73 0.26
CA HIS A 86 -10.00 14.68 0.12
C HIS A 86 -10.04 15.34 -1.26
N ARG A 87 -8.90 15.79 -1.77
CA ARG A 87 -8.84 16.41 -3.09
C ARG A 87 -9.23 15.43 -4.18
N TYR A 88 -8.49 14.33 -4.30
CA TYR A 88 -8.61 13.43 -5.46
C TYR A 88 -9.85 12.55 -5.45
N PHE A 89 -10.38 12.18 -4.27
CA PHE A 89 -11.66 11.48 -4.15
C PHE A 89 -12.84 12.34 -4.58
N LEU A 90 -12.83 13.65 -4.26
CA LEU A 90 -13.95 14.54 -4.53
C LEU A 90 -13.91 15.13 -5.94
N THR A 91 -12.73 15.45 -6.46
CA THR A 91 -12.60 16.07 -7.79
C THR A 91 -12.55 15.05 -8.92
N ALA A 92 -12.09 13.83 -8.63
CA ALA A 92 -11.74 12.83 -9.63
C ALA A 92 -10.84 13.41 -10.75
N GLU A 93 -10.02 14.41 -10.43
CA GLU A 93 -9.01 14.92 -11.36
C GLU A 93 -7.87 13.91 -11.52
N ARG A 94 -7.27 13.88 -12.68
CA ARG A 94 -6.04 13.12 -12.91
C ARG A 94 -4.88 13.82 -12.25
N PHE A 95 -3.92 13.05 -11.77
CA PHE A 95 -2.66 13.58 -11.27
C PHE A 95 -1.48 12.76 -11.78
N SER A 96 -0.37 13.44 -11.98
CA SER A 96 0.83 12.85 -12.58
C SER A 96 1.57 11.91 -11.61
N ALA A 97 2.46 11.11 -12.15
CA ALA A 97 3.38 10.28 -11.37
C ALA A 97 4.28 11.12 -10.44
N GLN A 98 4.68 12.34 -10.85
CA GLN A 98 5.42 13.29 -10.00
C GLN A 98 4.60 13.74 -8.80
N GLU A 99 3.30 14.01 -9.01
CA GLU A 99 2.40 14.34 -7.91
C GLU A 99 2.17 13.13 -7.01
N ALA A 100 2.03 11.93 -7.57
CA ALA A 100 1.92 10.68 -6.80
C ALA A 100 3.15 10.47 -5.88
N LEU A 101 4.35 10.75 -6.37
CA LEU A 101 5.59 10.74 -5.57
C LEU A 101 5.55 11.84 -4.50
N ARG A 102 5.17 13.06 -4.85
CA ARG A 102 5.13 14.19 -3.91
C ARG A 102 4.19 13.97 -2.72
N ILE A 103 3.05 13.32 -2.95
CA ILE A 103 2.06 13.01 -1.89
C ILE A 103 2.32 11.68 -1.18
N GLY A 104 3.39 10.96 -1.54
CA GLY A 104 3.76 9.69 -0.93
C GLY A 104 2.96 8.47 -1.40
N PHE A 105 2.13 8.61 -2.44
CA PHE A 105 1.37 7.50 -2.99
C PHE A 105 2.27 6.46 -3.69
N VAL A 106 3.35 6.92 -4.32
CA VAL A 106 4.45 6.06 -4.78
C VAL A 106 5.75 6.46 -4.11
N HIS A 107 6.67 5.51 -3.94
CA HIS A 107 7.93 5.70 -3.23
C HIS A 107 9.08 6.08 -4.14
N GLU A 108 9.03 5.63 -5.38
CA GLU A 108 10.09 5.88 -6.37
C GLU A 108 9.47 6.07 -7.75
N LEU A 109 10.06 6.97 -8.53
CA LEU A 109 9.68 7.28 -9.89
C LEU A 109 10.92 7.16 -10.78
N VAL A 110 10.83 6.37 -11.84
CA VAL A 110 11.92 6.08 -12.76
C VAL A 110 11.42 6.11 -14.21
N SER A 111 12.32 6.17 -15.18
CA SER A 111 11.96 5.97 -16.57
C SER A 111 11.39 4.55 -16.79
N GLY A 112 10.55 4.38 -17.81
CA GLY A 112 9.87 3.09 -18.04
C GLY A 112 10.82 1.92 -18.27
N ASP A 113 11.97 2.15 -18.88
CA ASP A 113 13.04 1.17 -19.13
C ASP A 113 13.86 0.84 -17.88
N GLU A 114 13.88 1.70 -16.86
CA GLU A 114 14.54 1.47 -15.58
C GLU A 114 13.66 0.79 -14.53
N LEU A 115 12.37 0.61 -14.82
CA LEU A 115 11.40 0.12 -13.84
C LEU A 115 11.75 -1.27 -13.28
N ASP A 116 12.19 -2.19 -14.14
CA ASP A 116 12.61 -3.53 -13.72
C ASP A 116 13.88 -3.51 -12.87
N ALA A 117 14.83 -2.64 -13.20
CA ALA A 117 16.06 -2.46 -12.43
C ALA A 117 15.77 -1.87 -11.03
N ALA A 118 14.86 -0.90 -10.94
CA ALA A 118 14.42 -0.33 -9.67
C ALA A 118 13.75 -1.38 -8.76
N VAL A 119 12.83 -2.17 -9.30
CA VAL A 119 12.19 -3.26 -8.57
C VAL A 119 13.19 -4.34 -8.14
N ALA A 120 14.13 -4.71 -9.01
CA ALA A 120 15.17 -5.69 -8.69
C ALA A 120 16.07 -5.19 -7.55
N ARG A 121 16.45 -3.92 -7.52
CA ARG A 121 17.23 -3.30 -6.44
C ARG A 121 16.47 -3.37 -5.10
N LEU A 122 15.18 -3.02 -5.08
CA LEU A 122 14.35 -3.13 -3.87
C LEU A 122 14.23 -4.59 -3.42
N THR A 123 13.97 -5.51 -4.33
CA THR A 123 13.88 -6.94 -4.03
C THR A 123 15.18 -7.48 -3.44
N HIS A 124 16.32 -7.03 -3.95
CA HIS A 124 17.63 -7.39 -3.37
C HIS A 124 17.76 -6.95 -1.90
N HIS A 125 17.35 -5.70 -1.57
CA HIS A 125 17.36 -5.24 -0.18
C HIS A 125 16.38 -6.04 0.69
N LEU A 126 15.19 -6.33 0.19
CA LEU A 126 14.19 -7.11 0.92
C LEU A 126 14.65 -8.56 1.18
N THR A 127 15.28 -9.21 0.20
CA THR A 127 15.76 -10.58 0.36
C THR A 127 16.99 -10.73 1.25
N ALA A 128 17.67 -9.64 1.56
CA ALA A 128 18.76 -9.63 2.55
C ALA A 128 18.25 -9.67 4.00
N GLY A 129 16.96 -9.39 4.24
CA GLY A 129 16.36 -9.43 5.56
C GLY A 129 15.75 -10.79 5.91
N SER A 130 15.58 -11.05 7.21
CA SER A 130 14.87 -12.25 7.70
C SER A 130 13.39 -12.22 7.34
N PRO A 131 12.81 -13.28 6.73
CA PRO A 131 11.37 -13.34 6.44
C PRO A 131 10.49 -13.14 7.68
N HIS A 132 10.88 -13.70 8.82
CA HIS A 132 10.17 -13.53 10.08
C HIS A 132 10.21 -12.08 10.57
N ALA A 133 11.38 -11.43 10.49
CA ALA A 133 11.50 -10.03 10.87
C ALA A 133 10.69 -9.10 9.96
N HIS A 134 10.57 -9.40 8.67
CA HIS A 134 9.68 -8.67 7.76
C HIS A 134 8.22 -8.80 8.15
N ASP A 135 7.74 -10.01 8.46
CA ASP A 135 6.35 -10.23 8.88
C ASP A 135 6.04 -9.45 10.17
N GLU A 136 6.89 -9.58 11.18
CA GLU A 136 6.71 -8.85 12.45
C GLU A 136 6.81 -7.33 12.27
N CYS A 137 7.68 -6.84 11.39
CA CYS A 137 7.78 -5.43 11.06
C CYS A 137 6.49 -4.93 10.38
N LYS A 138 5.93 -5.68 9.42
CA LYS A 138 4.65 -5.35 8.77
C LYS A 138 3.50 -5.34 9.78
N ARG A 139 3.45 -6.32 10.68
CA ARG A 139 2.46 -6.34 11.77
C ARG A 139 2.58 -5.13 12.67
N LEU A 140 3.80 -4.83 13.12
CA LEU A 140 4.08 -3.66 13.94
C LEU A 140 3.55 -2.38 13.28
N LEU A 141 3.92 -2.10 12.01
CA LEU A 141 3.51 -0.90 11.29
C LEU A 141 1.98 -0.78 11.17
N ARG A 142 1.27 -1.90 10.95
CA ARG A 142 -0.19 -1.91 10.87
C ARG A 142 -0.86 -1.63 12.21
N GLU A 143 -0.30 -2.16 13.30
CA GLU A 143 -0.91 -2.10 14.63
C GLU A 143 -0.63 -0.77 15.34
N ILE A 144 0.54 -0.15 15.12
CA ILE A 144 0.87 1.11 15.78
C ILE A 144 0.52 2.35 14.94
N GLY A 145 0.15 2.16 13.68
CA GLY A 145 -0.16 3.28 12.79
C GLY A 145 -1.36 4.09 13.28
N GLY A 146 -1.11 5.34 13.68
CA GLY A 146 -2.15 6.24 14.21
C GLY A 146 -2.41 6.15 15.71
N GLU A 147 -1.73 5.24 16.43
CA GLU A 147 -1.85 5.13 17.89
C GLU A 147 -1.16 6.30 18.62
N THR A 148 -1.70 6.67 19.77
CA THR A 148 -1.07 7.66 20.66
C THR A 148 0.17 7.08 21.32
N ILE A 149 1.28 7.81 21.30
CA ILE A 149 2.52 7.38 21.98
C ILE A 149 2.35 7.60 23.48
N ASP A 150 1.90 6.58 24.18
CA ASP A 150 1.72 6.56 25.63
C ASP A 150 2.54 5.45 26.30
N ALA A 151 2.42 5.32 27.61
CA ALA A 151 3.16 4.32 28.37
C ALA A 151 2.82 2.86 27.96
N ALA A 152 1.58 2.61 27.54
CA ALA A 152 1.15 1.30 27.09
C ALA A 152 1.78 0.92 25.77
N LEU A 153 1.77 1.82 24.78
CA LEU A 153 2.41 1.60 23.49
C LEU A 153 3.93 1.45 23.64
N ILE A 154 4.59 2.27 24.49
CA ILE A 154 6.03 2.16 24.79
C ILE A 154 6.36 0.79 25.37
N ALA A 155 5.57 0.31 26.33
CA ALA A 155 5.77 -1.00 26.94
C ALA A 155 5.57 -2.14 25.93
N ASP A 156 4.54 -2.05 25.08
CA ASP A 156 4.25 -3.05 24.04
C ASP A 156 5.40 -3.14 23.01
N THR A 157 5.86 -2.00 22.49
CA THR A 157 6.96 -1.99 21.52
C THR A 157 8.28 -2.48 22.09
N ALA A 158 8.58 -2.17 23.36
CA ALA A 158 9.76 -2.70 24.08
C ALA A 158 9.67 -4.22 24.28
N ARG A 159 8.47 -4.75 24.60
CA ARG A 159 8.23 -6.19 24.70
C ARG A 159 8.46 -6.88 23.36
N ARG A 160 7.90 -6.38 22.27
CA ARG A 160 8.02 -6.95 20.91
C ARG A 160 9.48 -7.11 20.49
N ILE A 161 10.29 -6.06 20.63
CA ILE A 161 11.72 -6.18 20.25
C ILE A 161 12.46 -7.19 21.15
N GLY A 162 12.08 -7.31 22.42
CA GLY A 162 12.61 -8.33 23.33
C GLY A 162 12.30 -9.74 22.85
N GLU A 163 11.06 -10.00 22.43
CA GLU A 163 10.61 -11.29 21.91
C GLU A 163 11.34 -11.68 20.62
N ILE A 164 11.50 -10.73 19.68
CA ILE A 164 12.25 -10.96 18.43
C ILE A 164 13.72 -11.32 18.70
N ARG A 165 14.38 -10.64 19.63
CA ARG A 165 15.81 -10.91 19.97
C ARG A 165 16.05 -12.32 20.49
N VAL A 166 15.08 -12.93 21.17
CA VAL A 166 15.21 -14.29 21.71
C VAL A 166 14.68 -15.37 20.75
N SER A 167 14.09 -14.99 19.63
CA SER A 167 13.64 -15.92 18.60
C SER A 167 14.84 -16.64 17.94
N PRO A 168 14.64 -17.83 17.34
CA PRO A 168 15.72 -18.53 16.63
C PRO A 168 16.41 -17.63 15.60
N GLN A 169 15.63 -16.90 14.79
CA GLN A 169 16.15 -16.02 13.74
C GLN A 169 16.87 -14.77 14.30
N GLY A 170 16.40 -14.24 15.44
CA GLY A 170 17.03 -13.09 16.10
C GLY A 170 18.38 -13.41 16.78
N ARG A 171 18.69 -14.71 16.95
CA ARG A 171 19.99 -15.18 17.51
C ARG A 171 21.04 -15.48 16.44
N GLU A 172 20.62 -15.60 15.18
CA GLU A 172 21.51 -15.92 14.05
C GLU A 172 21.98 -14.65 13.29
N GLY A 173 21.46 -13.45 13.62
CA GLY A 173 21.72 -12.15 12.97
C GLY A 173 22.71 -11.27 13.81
#